data_72e55200f6b424f1a42f0fd3e4eeb5b5
#
_entry.id   72e55200f6b424f1a42f0fd3e4eeb5b5
#
_cell.length_a   1.000
_cell.length_b   1.000
_cell.length_c   1.000
_cell.angle_alpha   90.00
_cell.angle_beta   90.00
_cell.angle_gamma   90.00
#
_symmetry.space_group_name_H-M   'P 1'
#
loop_
_entity.id
_entity.type
_entity.pdbx_description
1 polymer ?
#
loop_
_entity_poly.entity_id
_entity_poly.type
_entity_poly.pdbx_seq_one_letter_code
_entity_poly.pdbx_strand_id
1 'polypeptide(L)'
;MQVGDTASAFATIINTGQVTASDCQISPVTVVAADFTYQTTDPGTNELVGTQNQPADIASAGSQSFLITFTPTAAFNATDIELAFECANAEAAPSFPGLNTVLLVADTDPVPDIVALASTPTTPGVIDVPGVGGTGFFAVASVNVGADGDIAVIAEMTNGDPSVTLSICETNPMTGACILSLIHI
;
A
#
# COMPACT_ATOMS: atom_id res chain seq x y z
N MET A 1 7.59 -5.58 -8.82
CA MET A 1 7.80 -4.90 -10.12
C MET A 1 9.13 -5.30 -10.73
N GLN A 2 9.33 -5.11 -12.04
CA GLN A 2 10.61 -5.40 -12.68
C GLN A 2 11.56 -4.20 -12.56
N VAL A 3 12.86 -4.48 -12.48
CA VAL A 3 13.92 -3.44 -12.53
C VAL A 3 13.81 -2.66 -13.85
N GLY A 4 13.83 -1.33 -13.77
CA GLY A 4 13.64 -0.43 -14.89
C GLY A 4 12.20 0.00 -15.18
N ASP A 5 11.20 -0.70 -14.61
CA ASP A 5 9.81 -0.26 -14.68
C ASP A 5 9.54 0.84 -13.64
N THR A 6 8.56 1.70 -13.91
CA THR A 6 8.19 2.77 -12.99
C THR A 6 6.87 2.46 -12.30
N ALA A 7 6.89 2.39 -10.96
CA ALA A 7 5.68 2.40 -10.14
C ALA A 7 5.33 3.83 -9.75
N SER A 8 4.03 4.10 -9.63
CA SER A 8 3.54 5.39 -9.20
C SER A 8 2.47 5.27 -8.13
N ALA A 9 2.42 6.27 -7.25
CA ALA A 9 1.38 6.43 -6.26
C ALA A 9 1.05 7.91 -6.07
N PHE A 10 -0.13 8.20 -5.55
CA PHE A 10 -0.50 9.55 -5.16
C PHE A 10 -0.27 9.76 -3.67
N ALA A 11 0.22 10.95 -3.34
CA ALA A 11 0.36 11.41 -1.97
C ALA A 11 -0.24 12.80 -1.83
N THR A 12 -0.74 13.13 -0.64
CA THR A 12 -1.33 14.46 -0.37
C THR A 12 -0.79 15.02 0.93
N ILE A 13 -0.31 16.25 0.88
CA ILE A 13 0.04 17.02 2.07
C ILE A 13 -1.11 17.97 2.37
N ILE A 14 -1.62 17.95 3.61
CA ILE A 14 -2.69 18.80 4.07
C ILE A 14 -2.12 19.79 5.08
N ASN A 15 -2.24 21.07 4.81
CA ASN A 15 -1.87 22.13 5.74
C ASN A 15 -3.07 22.48 6.64
N THR A 16 -3.08 21.96 7.86
CA THR A 16 -4.10 22.28 8.87
C THR A 16 -3.81 23.56 9.64
N GLY A 17 -2.67 24.22 9.36
CA GLY A 17 -2.22 25.44 10.02
C GLY A 17 -2.95 26.71 9.53
N GLN A 18 -2.65 27.83 10.23
CA GLN A 18 -3.26 29.13 9.94
C GLN A 18 -2.43 29.98 8.96
N VAL A 19 -1.25 29.51 8.57
CA VAL A 19 -0.33 30.20 7.64
C VAL A 19 0.00 29.27 6.47
N THR A 20 0.47 29.82 5.37
CA THR A 20 0.96 29.06 4.24
C THR A 20 2.15 28.18 4.68
N ALA A 21 2.10 26.90 4.40
CA ALA A 21 3.24 25.99 4.49
C ALA A 21 4.09 26.20 3.24
N SER A 22 5.36 26.56 3.41
CA SER A 22 6.26 26.91 2.31
C SER A 22 7.20 25.77 1.95
N ASP A 23 7.54 25.69 0.67
CA ASP A 23 8.51 24.74 0.12
C ASP A 23 8.24 23.29 0.56
N CYS A 24 6.99 22.85 0.46
CA CYS A 24 6.61 21.49 0.82
C CYS A 24 7.08 20.49 -0.23
N GLN A 25 7.71 19.41 0.22
CA GLN A 25 8.33 18.38 -0.62
C GLN A 25 8.14 16.99 -0.05
N ILE A 26 8.42 15.97 -0.86
CA ILE A 26 8.41 14.56 -0.48
C ILE A 26 9.76 13.94 -0.81
N SER A 27 10.33 13.18 0.12
CA SER A 27 11.57 12.44 -0.11
C SER A 27 11.53 11.07 0.59
N PRO A 28 12.20 10.03 0.04
CA PRO A 28 12.32 8.76 0.72
C PRO A 28 13.31 8.86 1.89
N VAL A 29 12.91 8.33 3.05
CA VAL A 29 13.77 8.12 4.22
C VAL A 29 14.45 6.76 4.12
N THR A 30 13.69 5.73 3.73
CA THR A 30 14.21 4.40 3.48
C THR A 30 14.98 4.37 2.16
N VAL A 31 16.25 3.95 2.21
CA VAL A 31 17.11 3.88 1.03
C VAL A 31 16.99 2.51 0.38
N VAL A 32 16.58 2.49 -0.88
CA VAL A 32 16.57 1.31 -1.76
C VAL A 32 17.23 1.66 -3.09
N ALA A 33 17.56 0.63 -3.88
CA ALA A 33 18.13 0.82 -5.21
C ALA A 33 17.04 1.25 -6.22
N ALA A 34 16.53 2.47 -6.08
CA ALA A 34 15.51 3.04 -6.96
C ALA A 34 15.68 4.56 -7.10
N ASP A 35 15.43 5.06 -8.29
CA ASP A 35 15.27 6.49 -8.54
C ASP A 35 13.88 6.91 -8.07
N PHE A 36 13.82 8.00 -7.30
CA PHE A 36 12.60 8.59 -6.79
C PHE A 36 12.34 9.94 -7.43
N THR A 37 11.08 10.20 -7.79
CA THR A 37 10.66 11.55 -8.19
C THR A 37 9.28 11.87 -7.62
N TYR A 38 8.98 13.16 -7.50
CA TYR A 38 7.66 13.66 -7.19
C TYR A 38 7.31 14.87 -8.06
N GLN A 39 6.02 15.07 -8.28
CA GLN A 39 5.50 16.24 -9.00
C GLN A 39 4.10 16.56 -8.51
N THR A 40 3.77 17.84 -8.41
CA THR A 40 2.43 18.31 -8.06
C THR A 40 1.40 17.88 -9.10
N THR A 41 0.18 17.60 -8.63
CA THR A 41 -0.97 17.33 -9.50
C THR A 41 -2.10 18.30 -9.22
N ASP A 42 -2.95 18.51 -10.19
CA ASP A 42 -4.22 19.20 -9.99
C ASP A 42 -5.16 18.30 -9.16
N PRO A 43 -5.69 18.78 -8.02
CA PRO A 43 -6.48 17.95 -7.11
C PRO A 43 -7.85 17.52 -7.67
N GLY A 44 -8.32 18.16 -8.72
CA GLY A 44 -9.60 17.83 -9.36
C GLY A 44 -9.50 16.84 -10.52
N THR A 45 -8.36 16.87 -11.23
CA THR A 45 -8.16 16.05 -12.45
C THR A 45 -7.07 15.01 -12.30
N ASN A 46 -6.20 15.11 -11.27
CA ASN A 46 -4.96 14.35 -11.10
C ASN A 46 -3.93 14.55 -12.24
N GLU A 47 -4.12 15.53 -13.08
CA GLU A 47 -3.14 15.89 -14.12
C GLU A 47 -1.87 16.47 -13.48
N LEU A 48 -0.72 16.14 -14.06
CA LEU A 48 0.57 16.70 -13.63
C LEU A 48 0.59 18.22 -13.88
N VAL A 49 0.96 18.96 -12.83
CA VAL A 49 1.19 20.41 -12.89
C VAL A 49 2.55 20.74 -12.28
N GLY A 50 3.06 21.94 -12.56
CA GLY A 50 4.37 22.35 -12.05
C GLY A 50 5.53 21.56 -12.65
N THR A 51 6.67 21.60 -11.98
CA THR A 51 7.92 20.95 -12.42
C THR A 51 8.24 19.78 -11.49
N GLN A 52 8.77 18.70 -12.05
CA GLN A 52 9.22 17.53 -11.31
C GLN A 52 10.28 17.89 -10.27
N ASN A 53 10.17 17.32 -9.09
CA ASN A 53 11.09 17.51 -7.94
C ASN A 53 11.21 18.98 -7.48
N GLN A 54 10.16 19.78 -7.70
CA GLN A 54 10.09 21.14 -7.18
C GLN A 54 9.13 21.21 -6.00
N PRO A 55 9.55 21.85 -4.88
CA PRO A 55 8.67 22.11 -3.75
C PRO A 55 7.47 22.97 -4.14
N ALA A 56 6.41 22.88 -3.35
CA ALA A 56 5.20 23.66 -3.55
C ALA A 56 4.74 24.33 -2.24
N ASP A 57 4.19 25.52 -2.35
CA ASP A 57 3.53 26.20 -1.23
C ASP A 57 2.09 25.71 -1.08
N ILE A 58 1.67 25.45 0.16
CA ILE A 58 0.31 25.00 0.48
C ILE A 58 -0.37 26.05 1.35
N ALA A 59 -1.41 26.67 0.84
CA ALA A 59 -2.15 27.70 1.56
C ALA A 59 -2.67 27.18 2.91
N SER A 60 -2.95 28.10 3.85
CA SER A 60 -3.64 27.80 5.12
C SER A 60 -4.93 27.03 4.85
N ALA A 61 -5.16 25.95 5.59
CA ALA A 61 -6.30 25.05 5.45
C ALA A 61 -6.46 24.43 4.04
N GLY A 62 -5.39 24.46 3.23
CA GLY A 62 -5.33 23.87 1.89
C GLY A 62 -4.66 22.50 1.86
N SER A 63 -4.63 21.93 0.67
CA SER A 63 -3.91 20.68 0.40
C SER A 63 -3.27 20.72 -0.98
N GLN A 64 -2.21 19.93 -1.16
CA GLN A 64 -1.57 19.70 -2.44
C GLN A 64 -1.37 18.19 -2.64
N SER A 65 -1.84 17.69 -3.77
CA SER A 65 -1.59 16.32 -4.19
C SER A 65 -0.36 16.23 -5.10
N PHE A 66 0.32 15.11 -4.99
CA PHE A 66 1.55 14.80 -5.73
C PHE A 66 1.45 13.42 -6.33
N LEU A 67 1.96 13.26 -7.54
CA LEU A 67 2.35 11.96 -8.06
C LEU A 67 3.79 11.70 -7.60
N ILE A 68 4.01 10.57 -6.94
CA ILE A 68 5.34 10.06 -6.59
C ILE A 68 5.66 8.85 -7.46
N THR A 69 6.91 8.68 -7.85
CA THR A 69 7.33 7.54 -8.66
C THR A 69 8.59 6.91 -8.11
N PHE A 70 8.69 5.59 -8.29
CA PHE A 70 9.90 4.81 -8.04
C PHE A 70 10.26 4.03 -9.29
N THR A 71 11.53 4.12 -9.70
CA THR A 71 12.09 3.32 -10.81
C THR A 71 13.28 2.53 -10.26
N PRO A 72 13.12 1.23 -9.93
CA PRO A 72 14.21 0.42 -9.42
C PRO A 72 15.38 0.33 -10.39
N THR A 73 16.58 0.50 -9.87
CA THR A 73 17.85 0.37 -10.61
C THR A 73 18.55 -0.97 -10.36
N ALA A 74 18.13 -1.71 -9.31
CA ALA A 74 18.54 -3.06 -9.01
C ALA A 74 17.43 -3.80 -8.25
N ALA A 75 17.51 -5.14 -8.19
CA ALA A 75 16.59 -5.95 -7.41
C ALA A 75 16.78 -5.74 -5.90
N PHE A 76 15.67 -5.75 -5.15
CA PHE A 76 15.64 -5.73 -3.69
C PHE A 76 14.38 -6.41 -3.16
N ASN A 77 14.48 -6.97 -1.95
CA ASN A 77 13.36 -7.63 -1.28
C ASN A 77 12.26 -6.63 -0.90
N ALA A 78 11.07 -7.15 -0.60
CA ALA A 78 9.95 -6.34 -0.12
C ALA A 78 10.39 -5.46 1.06
N THR A 79 10.31 -4.15 0.86
CA THR A 79 10.80 -3.12 1.78
C THR A 79 9.73 -2.06 1.95
N ASP A 80 9.39 -1.74 3.19
CA ASP A 80 8.48 -0.64 3.49
C ASP A 80 9.25 0.68 3.38
N ILE A 81 8.91 1.47 2.38
CA ILE A 81 9.55 2.75 2.10
C ILE A 81 8.87 3.83 2.94
N GLU A 82 9.57 4.30 3.94
CA GLU A 82 9.18 5.48 4.70
C GLU A 82 9.44 6.73 3.87
N LEU A 83 8.46 7.64 3.85
CA LEU A 83 8.52 8.91 3.15
C LEU A 83 8.51 10.06 4.16
N ALA A 84 9.39 11.03 3.97
CA ALA A 84 9.32 12.32 4.65
C ALA A 84 8.43 13.27 3.85
N PHE A 85 7.44 13.84 4.54
CA PHE A 85 6.57 14.91 4.06
C PHE A 85 6.92 16.17 4.82
N GLU A 86 7.65 17.06 4.21
CA GLU A 86 8.30 18.19 4.88
C GLU A 86 7.95 19.51 4.20
N CYS A 87 7.82 20.57 5.02
CA CYS A 87 7.72 21.95 4.55
C CYS A 87 8.75 22.80 5.31
N ALA A 88 9.32 23.82 4.69
CA ALA A 88 10.42 24.61 5.26
C ALA A 88 10.08 25.32 6.59
N ASN A 89 8.80 25.62 6.82
CA ASN A 89 8.31 26.34 8.00
C ASN A 89 7.37 25.51 8.89
N ALA A 90 7.38 24.19 8.78
CA ALA A 90 6.60 23.27 9.61
C ALA A 90 7.44 22.06 10.00
N GLU A 91 7.04 21.39 11.10
CA GLU A 91 7.60 20.08 11.43
C GLU A 91 7.16 19.04 10.41
N ALA A 92 8.02 18.04 10.15
CA ALA A 92 7.70 16.94 9.26
C ALA A 92 6.46 16.18 9.75
N ALA A 93 5.61 15.73 8.83
CA ALA A 93 4.47 14.90 9.18
C ALA A 93 4.97 13.56 9.77
N PRO A 94 4.33 13.03 10.83
CA PRO A 94 4.70 11.75 11.41
C PRO A 94 4.47 10.61 10.41
N SER A 95 5.40 9.64 10.34
CA SER A 95 5.28 8.46 9.51
C SER A 95 4.53 7.33 10.26
N PHE A 96 3.62 6.68 9.56
CA PHE A 96 2.84 5.54 10.05
C PHE A 96 2.89 4.41 9.01
N PRO A 97 3.53 3.26 9.33
CA PRO A 97 3.57 2.12 8.43
C PRO A 97 2.20 1.70 7.93
N GLY A 98 2.09 1.49 6.61
CA GLY A 98 0.85 1.11 5.94
C GLY A 98 -0.18 2.24 5.74
N LEU A 99 0.11 3.46 6.22
CA LEU A 99 -0.75 4.63 6.02
C LEU A 99 -0.10 5.63 5.04
N ASN A 100 1.11 6.06 5.33
CA ASN A 100 1.89 6.99 4.49
C ASN A 100 3.29 6.46 4.18
N THR A 101 3.41 5.14 4.10
CA THR A 101 4.55 4.40 3.59
C THR A 101 4.15 3.62 2.32
N VAL A 102 5.13 3.15 1.55
CA VAL A 102 4.91 2.37 0.33
C VAL A 102 5.69 1.07 0.43
N LEU A 103 5.01 -0.08 0.37
CA LEU A 103 5.68 -1.37 0.25
C LEU A 103 6.15 -1.55 -1.19
N LEU A 104 7.46 -1.70 -1.38
CA LEU A 104 8.08 -1.84 -2.69
C LEU A 104 8.97 -3.08 -2.74
N VAL A 105 8.94 -3.79 -3.86
CA VAL A 105 9.81 -4.92 -4.19
C VAL A 105 10.21 -4.84 -5.65
N ALA A 106 11.46 -5.17 -5.97
CA ALA A 106 11.93 -5.20 -7.35
C ALA A 106 12.73 -6.46 -7.65
N ASP A 107 12.51 -7.04 -8.83
CA ASP A 107 13.25 -8.19 -9.34
C ASP A 107 13.79 -7.90 -10.75
N THR A 108 14.86 -8.58 -11.14
CA THR A 108 15.41 -8.51 -12.50
C THR A 108 14.52 -9.22 -13.51
N ASP A 109 13.86 -10.28 -13.08
CA ASP A 109 12.93 -11.05 -13.90
C ASP A 109 11.48 -10.65 -13.61
N PRO A 110 10.57 -10.77 -14.58
CA PRO A 110 9.15 -10.58 -14.33
C PRO A 110 8.63 -11.61 -13.32
N VAL A 111 8.06 -11.13 -12.21
CA VAL A 111 7.48 -11.99 -11.15
C VAL A 111 6.01 -11.63 -10.93
N PRO A 112 5.18 -12.56 -10.43
CA PRO A 112 3.84 -12.24 -9.98
C PRO A 112 3.88 -11.18 -8.86
N ASP A 113 2.93 -10.26 -8.88
CA ASP A 113 2.78 -9.21 -7.86
C ASP A 113 1.34 -9.20 -7.38
N ILE A 114 1.14 -9.54 -6.11
CA ILE A 114 -0.17 -9.81 -5.56
C ILE A 114 -0.64 -8.67 -4.67
N VAL A 115 -1.74 -8.05 -5.06
CA VAL A 115 -2.49 -7.15 -4.18
C VAL A 115 -3.60 -7.96 -3.52
N ALA A 116 -3.66 -7.96 -2.19
CA ALA A 116 -4.68 -8.66 -1.42
C ALA A 116 -5.41 -7.72 -0.46
N LEU A 117 -6.73 -7.82 -0.44
CA LEU A 117 -7.61 -7.05 0.43
C LEU A 117 -8.46 -7.99 1.26
N ALA A 118 -8.31 -7.94 2.58
CA ALA A 118 -9.15 -8.70 3.51
C ALA A 118 -10.41 -7.92 3.89
N SER A 119 -11.52 -8.63 3.98
CA SER A 119 -12.81 -8.07 4.41
C SER A 119 -13.47 -8.99 5.43
N THR A 120 -13.89 -8.42 6.55
CA THR A 120 -14.69 -9.10 7.58
C THR A 120 -16.15 -8.67 7.49
N PRO A 121 -17.12 -9.52 7.92
CA PRO A 121 -18.55 -9.24 7.76
C PRO A 121 -19.03 -7.94 8.42
N THR A 122 -18.40 -7.52 9.50
CA THR A 122 -18.85 -6.38 10.33
C THR A 122 -17.85 -5.23 10.40
N THR A 123 -16.71 -5.32 9.65
CA THR A 123 -15.61 -4.32 9.78
C THR A 123 -15.33 -3.90 11.23
N PRO A 124 -14.23 -4.09 11.81
CA PRO A 124 -12.95 -3.47 11.55
C PRO A 124 -11.76 -4.47 11.57
N GLY A 125 -11.84 -5.55 10.85
CA GLY A 125 -10.77 -6.55 10.83
C GLY A 125 -10.81 -7.57 12.00
N VAL A 126 -11.91 -7.62 12.74
CA VAL A 126 -12.14 -8.58 13.83
C VAL A 126 -13.13 -9.65 13.38
N ILE A 127 -12.83 -10.91 13.69
CA ILE A 127 -13.72 -12.05 13.47
C ILE A 127 -14.18 -12.56 14.82
N ASP A 128 -15.49 -12.51 15.06
CA ASP A 128 -16.09 -13.09 16.26
C ASP A 128 -16.40 -14.57 16.01
N VAL A 129 -15.85 -15.44 16.86
CA VAL A 129 -16.15 -16.87 16.86
C VAL A 129 -17.05 -17.18 18.06
N PRO A 130 -18.32 -17.54 17.83
CA PRO A 130 -19.31 -17.70 18.91
C PRO A 130 -19.06 -18.99 19.70
N GLY A 131 -18.31 -18.91 20.79
CA GLY A 131 -18.09 -19.99 21.74
C GLY A 131 -17.19 -21.13 21.22
N VAL A 132 -17.10 -22.21 22.00
CA VAL A 132 -16.31 -23.40 21.66
C VAL A 132 -16.99 -24.16 20.51
N GLY A 133 -16.23 -24.43 19.46
CA GLY A 133 -16.74 -25.10 18.24
C GLY A 133 -17.53 -24.18 17.30
N GLY A 134 -17.58 -22.88 17.58
CA GLY A 134 -18.12 -21.89 16.66
C GLY A 134 -17.21 -21.67 15.44
N THR A 135 -17.77 -21.06 14.40
CA THR A 135 -17.04 -20.74 13.16
C THR A 135 -17.15 -19.25 12.88
N GLY A 136 -16.03 -18.61 12.58
CA GLY A 136 -15.95 -17.27 12.01
C GLY A 136 -15.40 -17.34 10.60
N PHE A 137 -15.66 -16.36 9.77
CA PHE A 137 -15.15 -16.30 8.40
C PHE A 137 -14.80 -14.88 7.98
N PHE A 138 -13.94 -14.78 7.01
CA PHE A 138 -13.61 -13.55 6.28
C PHE A 138 -13.28 -13.89 4.84
N ALA A 139 -13.30 -12.92 3.98
CA ALA A 139 -12.93 -13.06 2.60
C ALA A 139 -11.65 -12.27 2.30
N VAL A 140 -10.83 -12.79 1.40
CA VAL A 140 -9.68 -12.08 0.84
C VAL A 140 -9.87 -12.03 -0.67
N ALA A 141 -9.96 -10.82 -1.21
CA ALA A 141 -9.87 -10.60 -2.65
C ALA A 141 -8.41 -10.38 -3.01
N SER A 142 -7.91 -11.11 -3.99
CA SER A 142 -6.55 -10.95 -4.50
C SER A 142 -6.54 -10.80 -6.01
N VAL A 143 -5.60 -10.02 -6.51
CA VAL A 143 -5.34 -9.84 -7.93
C VAL A 143 -3.83 -9.86 -8.17
N ASN A 144 -3.41 -10.56 -9.22
CA ASN A 144 -2.04 -10.47 -9.72
C ASN A 144 -1.96 -9.30 -10.69
N VAL A 145 -1.17 -8.29 -10.34
CA VAL A 145 -0.88 -7.11 -11.17
C VAL A 145 0.50 -7.17 -11.82
N GLY A 146 1.27 -8.22 -11.53
CA GLY A 146 2.58 -8.51 -12.13
C GLY A 146 2.51 -9.51 -13.28
N ALA A 147 3.59 -10.23 -13.50
CA ALA A 147 3.68 -11.27 -14.52
C ALA A 147 2.80 -12.48 -14.21
N ASP A 148 2.44 -13.23 -15.24
CA ASP A 148 1.74 -14.50 -15.09
C ASP A 148 2.61 -15.51 -14.31
N GLY A 149 1.98 -16.29 -13.43
CA GLY A 149 2.66 -17.32 -12.67
C GLY A 149 1.73 -18.05 -11.71
N ASP A 150 2.16 -19.24 -11.29
CA ASP A 150 1.47 -20.03 -10.28
C ASP A 150 1.70 -19.40 -8.90
N ILE A 151 0.62 -19.16 -8.16
CA ILE A 151 0.65 -18.53 -6.84
C ILE A 151 0.12 -19.53 -5.81
N ALA A 152 0.97 -19.90 -4.85
CA ALA A 152 0.53 -20.68 -3.70
C ALA A 152 -0.05 -19.77 -2.63
N VAL A 153 -1.27 -20.05 -2.21
CA VAL A 153 -1.95 -19.32 -1.14
C VAL A 153 -2.03 -20.21 0.08
N ILE A 154 -1.52 -19.71 1.21
CA ILE A 154 -1.58 -20.38 2.51
C ILE A 154 -2.23 -19.47 3.54
N ALA A 155 -2.81 -20.07 4.58
CA ALA A 155 -3.32 -19.33 5.73
C ALA A 155 -2.51 -19.73 6.96
N GLU A 156 -1.92 -18.75 7.65
CA GLU A 156 -1.09 -18.96 8.83
C GLU A 156 -1.51 -18.02 9.96
N MET A 157 -1.36 -18.51 11.20
CA MET A 157 -1.50 -17.69 12.39
C MET A 157 -0.12 -17.17 12.80
N THR A 158 0.08 -15.86 12.73
CA THR A 158 1.39 -15.25 13.00
C THR A 158 1.63 -14.89 14.46
N ASN A 159 0.57 -14.74 15.25
CA ASN A 159 0.65 -14.37 16.67
C ASN A 159 -0.34 -15.15 17.51
N GLY A 160 0.16 -15.73 18.60
CA GLY A 160 -0.66 -16.49 19.55
C GLY A 160 -0.95 -17.92 19.09
N ASP A 161 -1.53 -18.67 20.00
CA ASP A 161 -2.08 -20.01 19.76
C ASP A 161 -3.52 -20.00 20.24
N PRO A 162 -4.44 -19.34 19.54
CA PRO A 162 -5.83 -19.63 19.78
C PRO A 162 -6.09 -21.05 19.29
N SER A 163 -6.80 -21.85 20.08
CA SER A 163 -7.22 -23.20 19.70
C SER A 163 -8.25 -23.14 18.57
N VAL A 164 -7.82 -22.67 17.41
CA VAL A 164 -8.64 -22.56 16.18
C VAL A 164 -8.00 -23.34 15.06
N THR A 165 -8.82 -23.95 14.24
CA THR A 165 -8.40 -24.58 12.98
C THR A 165 -8.69 -23.60 11.85
N LEU A 166 -7.69 -23.32 11.03
CA LEU A 166 -7.86 -22.54 9.80
C LEU A 166 -8.22 -23.45 8.64
N SER A 167 -9.09 -22.96 7.77
CA SER A 167 -9.33 -23.57 6.47
C SER A 167 -9.48 -22.47 5.42
N ILE A 168 -8.99 -22.74 4.23
CA ILE A 168 -9.05 -21.82 3.09
C ILE A 168 -9.68 -22.52 1.89
N CYS A 169 -10.48 -21.81 1.14
CA CYS A 169 -10.94 -22.25 -0.17
C CYS A 169 -10.93 -21.09 -1.17
N GLU A 170 -10.66 -21.42 -2.41
CA GLU A 170 -10.92 -20.50 -3.51
C GLU A 170 -12.42 -20.35 -3.71
N THR A 171 -12.91 -19.13 -3.87
CA THR A 171 -14.32 -18.84 -4.03
C THR A 171 -14.64 -18.29 -5.41
N ASN A 172 -15.82 -18.61 -5.91
CA ASN A 172 -16.36 -17.93 -7.07
C ASN A 172 -16.65 -16.46 -6.69
N PRO A 173 -16.06 -15.46 -7.37
CA PRO A 173 -16.18 -14.06 -6.98
C PRO A 173 -17.61 -13.51 -7.11
N MET A 174 -18.47 -14.15 -7.92
CA MET A 174 -19.87 -13.73 -8.11
C MET A 174 -20.81 -14.32 -7.06
N THR A 175 -20.54 -15.53 -6.59
CA THR A 175 -21.48 -16.28 -5.71
C THR A 175 -20.95 -16.47 -4.30
N GLY A 176 -19.64 -16.29 -4.07
CA GLY A 176 -18.99 -16.59 -2.80
C GLY A 176 -18.87 -18.09 -2.47
N ALA A 177 -19.32 -18.96 -3.36
CA ALA A 177 -19.25 -20.41 -3.14
C ALA A 177 -17.81 -20.93 -3.33
N CYS A 178 -17.37 -21.84 -2.46
CA CYS A 178 -16.10 -22.53 -2.64
C CYS A 178 -16.13 -23.35 -3.94
N ILE A 179 -15.11 -23.17 -4.79
CA ILE A 179 -14.95 -23.90 -6.06
C ILE A 179 -13.86 -24.98 -5.97
N LEU A 180 -12.97 -24.90 -5.00
CA LEU A 180 -11.99 -25.91 -4.69
C LEU A 180 -12.26 -26.51 -3.29
N SER A 181 -11.79 -27.75 -3.09
CA SER A 181 -11.89 -28.39 -1.77
C SER A 181 -11.22 -27.54 -0.69
N LEU A 182 -11.87 -27.48 0.48
CA LEU A 182 -11.28 -26.85 1.67
C LEU A 182 -9.93 -27.49 2.00
N ILE A 183 -8.91 -26.66 2.12
CA ILE A 183 -7.61 -27.06 2.63
C ILE A 183 -7.61 -26.74 4.13
N HIS A 184 -7.50 -27.77 4.97
CA HIS A 184 -7.34 -27.60 6.43
C HIS A 184 -5.84 -27.49 6.74
N ILE A 185 -5.48 -26.46 7.47
CA ILE A 185 -4.11 -26.16 7.89
C ILE A 185 -4.06 -26.19 9.42
#